data_449130f856873a1a588a5bb5b16d9ef3
#
_entry.id   449130f856873a1a588a5bb5b16d9ef3
#
_cell.length_a   1.000
_cell.length_b   1.000
_cell.length_c   1.000
_cell.angle_alpha   90.00
_cell.angle_beta   90.00
_cell.angle_gamma   90.00
#
_symmetry.space_group_name_H-M   'P 1'
#
loop_
_entity.id
_entity.type
_entity.pdbx_description
1 polymer ?
#
loop_
_entity_poly.entity_id
_entity_poly.type
_entity_poly.pdbx_seq_one_letter_code
_entity_poly.pdbx_strand_id
1 'polypeptide(L)'
;MTITRRQLLILLPAAAIAWDSIFAGTPEESPNYKMTEHSWGMLIDITKCIGCGTCVQACKAENDVPDGYYRTWVERYHVAKWDTEMPQVDSPDGAIHGFPPAKEEGGKNFFVPKLCNHCADSPCTQVCPVGATFVSPDGVVMVDQKYCLGCRYCIQACPYGCRFLNPETNTASKCTLCYHRITKGLTTAC
;
A
#
# COMPACT_ATOMS: atom_id res chain seq x y z
N MET A 1 23.14 -31.00 -33.38
CA MET A 1 24.02 -30.20 -32.51
C MET A 1 23.58 -30.40 -31.06
N THR A 2 24.26 -31.29 -30.33
CA THR A 2 23.90 -31.67 -28.95
C THR A 2 24.57 -30.70 -27.97
N ILE A 3 23.77 -29.90 -27.30
CA ILE A 3 24.25 -28.96 -26.26
C ILE A 3 24.69 -29.78 -25.04
N THR A 4 25.93 -29.63 -24.60
CA THR A 4 26.45 -30.31 -23.42
C THR A 4 25.94 -29.64 -22.13
N ARG A 5 25.82 -30.41 -21.02
CA ARG A 5 25.39 -29.89 -19.69
C ARG A 5 26.19 -28.66 -19.23
N ARG A 6 27.46 -28.54 -19.61
CA ARG A 6 28.34 -27.43 -19.30
C ARG A 6 27.95 -26.15 -20.07
N GLN A 7 27.50 -26.28 -21.31
CA GLN A 7 27.03 -25.17 -22.13
C GLN A 7 25.65 -24.68 -21.67
N LEU A 8 24.79 -25.60 -21.15
CA LEU A 8 23.52 -25.21 -20.55
C LEU A 8 23.70 -24.37 -19.26
N LEU A 9 24.67 -24.73 -18.42
CA LEU A 9 24.96 -23.99 -17.17
C LEU A 9 25.56 -22.59 -17.41
N ILE A 10 26.18 -22.35 -18.55
CA ILE A 10 26.70 -21.01 -18.93
C ILE A 10 25.60 -20.15 -19.55
N LEU A 11 24.59 -20.76 -20.20
CA LEU A 11 23.47 -20.03 -20.82
C LEU A 11 22.41 -19.61 -19.79
N LEU A 12 22.25 -20.34 -18.68
CA LEU A 12 21.27 -20.02 -17.65
C LEU A 12 21.46 -18.65 -16.97
N PRO A 13 22.66 -18.24 -16.54
CA PRO A 13 22.83 -16.89 -15.97
C PRO A 13 22.67 -15.78 -17.03
N ALA A 14 23.05 -16.02 -18.29
CA ALA A 14 22.84 -15.06 -19.36
C ALA A 14 21.36 -14.91 -19.73
N ALA A 15 20.60 -16.01 -19.71
CA ALA A 15 19.15 -15.99 -19.90
C ALA A 15 18.43 -15.33 -18.71
N ALA A 16 18.90 -15.54 -17.48
CA ALA A 16 18.34 -14.87 -16.29
C ALA A 16 18.59 -13.36 -16.34
N ILE A 17 19.79 -12.92 -16.73
CA ILE A 17 20.11 -11.49 -16.91
C ILE A 17 19.28 -10.87 -18.03
N ALA A 18 19.07 -11.60 -19.14
CA ALA A 18 18.22 -11.14 -20.23
C ALA A 18 16.73 -11.10 -19.82
N TRP A 19 16.30 -12.03 -18.95
CA TRP A 19 14.94 -12.07 -18.42
C TRP A 19 14.69 -10.88 -17.48
N ASP A 20 15.60 -10.58 -16.59
CA ASP A 20 15.53 -9.40 -15.72
C ASP A 20 15.52 -8.09 -16.53
N SER A 21 16.29 -7.99 -17.62
CA SER A 21 16.28 -6.82 -18.49
C SER A 21 15.03 -6.71 -19.39
N ILE A 22 14.31 -7.79 -19.64
CA ILE A 22 13.05 -7.77 -20.43
C ILE A 22 11.85 -7.44 -19.55
N PHE A 23 11.88 -7.83 -18.26
CA PHE A 23 10.76 -7.63 -17.32
C PHE A 23 11.03 -6.53 -16.27
N ALA A 24 12.27 -6.28 -15.92
CA ALA A 24 12.70 -5.06 -15.26
C ALA A 24 12.96 -4.00 -16.34
N GLY A 25 11.90 -3.47 -16.93
CA GLY A 25 11.98 -2.13 -17.48
C GLY A 25 12.45 -1.26 -16.34
N THR A 26 13.75 -0.92 -16.28
CA THR A 26 14.25 0.12 -15.41
C THR A 26 13.38 1.33 -15.72
N PRO A 27 12.55 1.81 -14.78
CA PRO A 27 11.79 3.02 -15.04
C PRO A 27 12.85 4.10 -15.20
N GLU A 28 13.07 4.56 -16.44
CA GLU A 28 13.84 5.78 -16.64
C GLU A 28 13.23 6.81 -15.69
N GLU A 29 14.06 7.38 -14.84
CA GLU A 29 13.63 8.53 -14.06
C GLU A 29 13.03 9.49 -15.06
N SER A 30 11.76 9.84 -14.88
CA SER A 30 11.15 10.87 -15.71
C SER A 30 11.97 12.14 -15.43
N PRO A 31 12.83 12.58 -16.35
CA PRO A 31 13.78 13.65 -16.06
C PRO A 31 13.10 14.99 -15.81
N ASN A 32 11.77 15.04 -15.92
CA ASN A 32 10.95 16.24 -15.87
C ASN A 32 9.79 16.19 -14.88
N TYR A 33 9.80 15.28 -13.86
CA TYR A 33 8.74 15.31 -12.85
C TYR A 33 8.83 16.58 -11.99
N LYS A 34 7.82 17.44 -12.10
CA LYS A 34 7.71 18.66 -11.30
C LYS A 34 6.57 18.52 -10.31
N MET A 35 6.88 18.42 -9.05
CA MET A 35 5.89 18.25 -7.97
C MET A 35 4.81 19.34 -7.97
N THR A 36 5.15 20.59 -8.34
CA THR A 36 4.22 21.72 -8.36
C THR A 36 3.19 21.67 -9.50
N GLU A 37 3.38 20.82 -10.48
CA GLU A 37 2.47 20.64 -11.63
C GLU A 37 1.50 19.48 -11.43
N HIS A 38 1.59 18.73 -10.30
CA HIS A 38 0.77 17.59 -10.01
C HIS A 38 0.00 17.75 -8.69
N SER A 39 -1.16 17.11 -8.63
CA SER A 39 -1.93 16.91 -7.41
C SER A 39 -2.49 15.49 -7.44
N TRP A 40 -1.98 14.64 -6.56
CA TRP A 40 -2.29 13.21 -6.57
C TRP A 40 -3.54 12.88 -5.77
N GLY A 41 -4.40 12.08 -6.36
CA GLY A 41 -5.57 11.48 -5.72
C GLY A 41 -5.76 10.05 -6.19
N MET A 42 -6.48 9.25 -5.41
CA MET A 42 -6.82 7.87 -5.74
C MET A 42 -8.32 7.65 -5.59
N LEU A 43 -8.95 7.21 -6.67
CA LEU A 43 -10.35 6.80 -6.68
C LEU A 43 -10.44 5.28 -6.55
N ILE A 44 -11.22 4.80 -5.60
CA ILE A 44 -11.47 3.38 -5.39
C ILE A 44 -12.96 3.10 -5.61
N ASP A 45 -13.27 2.32 -6.64
CA ASP A 45 -14.63 1.85 -6.90
C ASP A 45 -14.91 0.59 -6.07
N ILE A 46 -15.56 0.77 -4.93
CA ILE A 46 -15.88 -0.32 -4.01
C ILE A 46 -16.87 -1.32 -4.60
N THR A 47 -17.65 -0.94 -5.62
CA THR A 47 -18.63 -1.84 -6.26
C THR A 47 -17.93 -2.96 -7.05
N LYS A 48 -16.68 -2.75 -7.43
CA LYS A 48 -15.85 -3.74 -8.14
C LYS A 48 -14.98 -4.57 -7.22
N CYS A 49 -14.93 -4.25 -5.94
CA CYS A 49 -14.10 -4.98 -4.99
C CYS A 49 -14.73 -6.33 -4.65
N ILE A 50 -13.98 -7.40 -4.88
CA ILE A 50 -14.37 -8.78 -4.57
C ILE A 50 -13.69 -9.33 -3.32
N GLY A 51 -12.88 -8.54 -2.61
CA GLY A 51 -12.20 -8.96 -1.39
C GLY A 51 -11.04 -9.94 -1.61
N CYS A 52 -10.43 -9.99 -2.79
CA CYS A 52 -9.41 -11.00 -3.13
C CYS A 52 -8.04 -10.80 -2.42
N GLY A 53 -7.78 -9.65 -1.82
CA GLY A 53 -6.52 -9.36 -1.12
C GLY A 53 -5.31 -9.06 -2.01
N THR A 54 -5.42 -9.11 -3.33
CA THR A 54 -4.29 -8.88 -4.26
C THR A 54 -3.65 -7.51 -4.07
N CYS A 55 -4.43 -6.46 -3.80
CA CYS A 55 -3.90 -5.13 -3.51
C CYS A 55 -3.04 -5.09 -2.23
N VAL A 56 -3.40 -5.90 -1.23
CA VAL A 56 -2.63 -6.03 0.02
C VAL A 56 -1.30 -6.73 -0.24
N GLN A 57 -1.32 -7.84 -0.98
CA GLN A 57 -0.12 -8.58 -1.38
C GLN A 57 0.83 -7.70 -2.21
N ALA A 58 0.30 -7.02 -3.23
CA ALA A 58 1.07 -6.12 -4.08
C ALA A 58 1.70 -4.98 -3.28
N CYS A 59 0.95 -4.37 -2.34
CA CYS A 59 1.47 -3.32 -1.48
C CYS A 59 2.59 -3.81 -0.56
N LYS A 60 2.44 -5.02 0.03
CA LYS A 60 3.48 -5.62 0.89
C LYS A 60 4.75 -5.90 0.11
N ALA A 61 4.65 -6.50 -1.07
CA ALA A 61 5.79 -6.83 -1.92
C ALA A 61 6.52 -5.58 -2.43
N GLU A 62 5.77 -4.56 -2.86
CA GLU A 62 6.34 -3.33 -3.43
C GLU A 62 7.01 -2.43 -2.40
N ASN A 63 6.52 -2.45 -1.15
CA ASN A 63 6.93 -1.49 -0.13
C ASN A 63 7.63 -2.13 1.07
N ASP A 64 8.06 -3.38 0.98
CA ASP A 64 8.73 -4.13 2.04
C ASP A 64 8.00 -3.97 3.39
N VAL A 65 6.68 -4.22 3.39
CA VAL A 65 5.87 -4.06 4.61
C VAL A 65 6.04 -5.28 5.49
N PRO A 66 6.50 -5.14 6.74
CA PRO A 66 6.76 -6.26 7.64
C PRO A 66 5.52 -7.15 7.86
N ASP A 67 5.75 -8.41 8.24
CA ASP A 67 4.67 -9.35 8.54
C ASP A 67 3.84 -8.88 9.73
N GLY A 68 2.53 -9.11 9.66
CA GLY A 68 1.57 -8.64 10.63
C GLY A 68 1.22 -7.14 10.54
N TYR A 69 1.83 -6.39 9.60
CA TYR A 69 1.53 -4.96 9.37
C TYR A 69 1.02 -4.72 7.95
N TYR A 70 0.22 -3.67 7.78
CA TYR A 70 -0.45 -3.35 6.52
C TYR A 70 -0.44 -1.85 6.25
N ARG A 71 -0.07 -1.44 5.03
CA ARG A 71 -0.25 -0.05 4.54
C ARG A 71 -1.57 0.12 3.80
N THR A 72 -2.10 -0.98 3.28
CA THR A 72 -3.46 -1.13 2.74
C THR A 72 -4.02 -2.44 3.21
N TRP A 73 -5.32 -2.49 3.42
CA TRP A 73 -6.06 -3.70 3.82
C TRP A 73 -7.47 -3.63 3.25
N VAL A 74 -8.20 -4.74 3.31
CA VAL A 74 -9.61 -4.77 2.88
C VAL A 74 -10.46 -5.15 4.07
N GLU A 75 -11.56 -4.45 4.25
CA GLU A 75 -12.58 -4.75 5.25
C GLU A 75 -13.81 -5.33 4.56
N ARG A 76 -14.37 -6.40 5.11
CA ARG A 76 -15.69 -6.92 4.73
C ARG A 76 -16.71 -6.36 5.71
N TYR A 77 -17.74 -5.75 5.16
CA TYR A 77 -18.91 -5.26 5.87
C TYR A 77 -20.06 -6.23 5.64
N HIS A 78 -20.65 -6.72 6.71
CA HIS A 78 -21.88 -7.50 6.68
C HIS A 78 -23.01 -6.67 7.27
N VAL A 79 -24.08 -6.47 6.51
CA VAL A 79 -25.27 -5.71 6.91
C VAL A 79 -26.48 -6.64 6.89
N ALA A 80 -26.92 -7.09 8.04
CA ALA A 80 -28.07 -7.96 8.18
C ALA A 80 -29.38 -7.20 7.91
N LYS A 81 -29.52 -6.00 8.53
CA LYS A 81 -30.65 -5.09 8.31
C LYS A 81 -30.15 -3.66 8.19
N TRP A 82 -30.39 -3.05 7.03
CA TRP A 82 -29.85 -1.75 6.67
C TRP A 82 -30.23 -0.60 7.64
N ASP A 83 -31.42 -0.63 8.21
CA ASP A 83 -31.96 0.51 8.97
C ASP A 83 -31.86 0.37 10.50
N THR A 84 -31.50 -0.79 11.04
CA THR A 84 -31.64 -1.06 12.48
C THR A 84 -30.40 -1.62 13.17
N GLU A 85 -29.42 -2.11 12.42
CA GLU A 85 -28.25 -2.78 12.99
C GLU A 85 -26.94 -2.19 12.45
N MET A 86 -25.98 -2.01 13.35
CA MET A 86 -24.63 -1.61 12.94
C MET A 86 -23.99 -2.73 12.11
N PRO A 87 -23.31 -2.40 11.00
CA PRO A 87 -22.64 -3.41 10.21
C PRO A 87 -21.55 -4.13 11.02
N GLN A 88 -21.48 -5.44 10.88
CA GLN A 88 -20.34 -6.20 11.37
C GLN A 88 -19.19 -6.03 10.39
N VAL A 89 -17.98 -5.82 10.93
CA VAL A 89 -16.79 -5.57 10.12
C VAL A 89 -15.72 -6.58 10.50
N ASP A 90 -15.15 -7.25 9.51
CA ASP A 90 -13.99 -8.12 9.69
C ASP A 90 -12.91 -7.86 8.63
N SER A 91 -11.67 -8.14 8.99
CA SER A 91 -10.51 -8.01 8.11
C SER A 91 -9.42 -9.00 8.55
N PRO A 92 -9.60 -10.29 8.28
CA PRO A 92 -8.64 -11.31 8.71
C PRO A 92 -7.28 -11.06 8.03
N ASP A 93 -6.23 -10.88 8.83
CA ASP A 93 -4.87 -10.59 8.36
C ASP A 93 -4.81 -9.47 7.29
N GLY A 94 -5.60 -8.40 7.47
CA GLY A 94 -5.71 -7.34 6.48
C GLY A 94 -6.32 -7.79 5.14
N ALA A 95 -6.91 -9.00 5.12
CA ALA A 95 -7.43 -9.70 3.94
C ALA A 95 -6.34 -10.10 2.92
N ILE A 96 -5.11 -10.31 3.33
CA ILE A 96 -4.00 -10.68 2.42
C ILE A 96 -4.27 -12.00 1.67
N HIS A 97 -5.02 -12.91 2.28
CA HIS A 97 -5.43 -14.19 1.71
C HIS A 97 -6.90 -14.19 1.24
N GLY A 98 -7.51 -13.01 1.11
CA GLY A 98 -8.95 -12.86 0.89
C GLY A 98 -9.75 -13.15 2.15
N PHE A 99 -11.04 -13.46 1.96
CA PHE A 99 -11.96 -13.72 3.07
C PHE A 99 -12.46 -15.15 3.07
N PRO A 100 -12.60 -15.77 4.27
CA PRO A 100 -13.33 -17.01 4.39
C PRO A 100 -14.83 -16.77 4.04
N PRO A 101 -15.60 -17.84 3.72
CA PRO A 101 -17.04 -17.73 3.54
C PRO A 101 -17.68 -16.96 4.70
N ALA A 102 -18.70 -16.16 4.40
CA ALA A 102 -19.45 -15.44 5.42
C ALA A 102 -20.10 -16.44 6.38
N LYS A 103 -19.98 -16.18 7.67
CA LYS A 103 -20.55 -17.07 8.70
C LYS A 103 -22.05 -16.93 8.88
N GLU A 104 -22.60 -15.79 8.43
CA GLU A 104 -24.02 -15.46 8.61
C GLU A 104 -24.78 -15.61 7.30
N GLU A 105 -25.92 -16.30 7.38
CA GLU A 105 -26.88 -16.42 6.31
C GLU A 105 -27.80 -15.21 6.30
N GLY A 106 -27.97 -14.60 5.14
CA GLY A 106 -28.79 -13.40 4.96
C GLY A 106 -28.01 -12.09 4.96
N GLY A 107 -28.67 -10.97 4.65
CA GLY A 107 -28.03 -9.66 4.57
C GLY A 107 -27.22 -9.43 3.30
N LYS A 108 -26.44 -8.33 3.30
CA LYS A 108 -25.56 -7.94 2.21
C LYS A 108 -24.13 -7.83 2.68
N ASN A 109 -23.21 -8.38 1.90
CA ASN A 109 -21.77 -8.24 2.09
C ASN A 109 -21.18 -7.34 1.03
N PHE A 110 -20.27 -6.45 1.42
CA PHE A 110 -19.47 -5.68 0.48
C PHE A 110 -18.06 -5.46 1.07
N PHE A 111 -17.12 -5.16 0.20
CA PHE A 111 -15.71 -5.01 0.56
C PHE A 111 -15.26 -3.58 0.39
N VAL A 112 -14.48 -3.09 1.34
CA VAL A 112 -13.96 -1.72 1.34
C VAL A 112 -12.45 -1.76 1.48
N PRO A 113 -11.70 -1.52 0.40
CA PRO A 113 -10.26 -1.30 0.49
C PRO A 113 -9.95 -0.04 1.30
N LYS A 114 -9.05 -0.17 2.26
CA LYS A 114 -8.58 0.91 3.13
C LYS A 114 -7.12 1.21 2.89
N LEU A 115 -6.79 2.48 2.91
CA LEU A 115 -5.42 3.00 2.84
C LEU A 115 -5.38 4.41 3.43
N CYS A 116 -4.20 5.04 3.46
CA CYS A 116 -4.10 6.43 3.90
C CYS A 116 -4.85 7.36 2.94
N ASN A 117 -5.68 8.24 3.47
CA ASN A 117 -6.47 9.19 2.67
C ASN A 117 -5.65 10.38 2.18
N HIS A 118 -4.39 10.52 2.57
CA HIS A 118 -3.54 11.67 2.22
C HIS A 118 -4.28 13.00 2.40
N CYS A 119 -4.87 13.20 3.59
CA CYS A 119 -5.72 14.34 3.92
C CYS A 119 -5.04 15.67 3.59
N ALA A 120 -5.77 16.61 2.99
CA ALA A 120 -5.27 17.95 2.69
C ALA A 120 -4.89 18.71 3.98
N ASP A 121 -5.72 18.61 5.01
CA ASP A 121 -5.44 19.12 6.36
C ASP A 121 -5.20 17.91 7.28
N SER A 122 -3.99 17.38 7.24
CA SER A 122 -3.67 16.10 7.87
C SER A 122 -3.32 16.27 9.36
N PRO A 123 -4.12 15.75 10.32
CA PRO A 123 -3.82 15.86 11.75
C PRO A 123 -2.50 15.21 12.12
N CYS A 124 -2.09 14.20 11.40
CA CYS A 124 -0.84 13.51 11.65
C CYS A 124 0.42 14.32 11.30
N THR A 125 0.34 15.32 10.43
CA THR A 125 1.44 16.27 10.17
C THR A 125 1.50 17.34 11.25
N GLN A 126 0.34 17.79 11.73
CA GLN A 126 0.24 18.84 12.74
C GLN A 126 0.82 18.40 14.10
N VAL A 127 0.64 17.13 14.47
CA VAL A 127 1.12 16.61 15.77
C VAL A 127 2.58 16.15 15.75
N CYS A 128 3.27 16.19 14.61
CA CYS A 128 4.64 15.71 14.54
C CYS A 128 5.63 16.71 15.14
N PRO A 129 6.27 16.42 16.30
CA PRO A 129 7.10 17.41 17.02
C PRO A 129 8.38 17.77 16.28
N VAL A 130 8.82 16.91 15.35
CA VAL A 130 10.07 17.09 14.56
C VAL A 130 9.82 17.34 13.09
N GLY A 131 8.55 17.48 12.66
CA GLY A 131 8.21 17.68 11.25
C GLY A 131 8.52 16.50 10.32
N ALA A 132 8.83 15.32 10.87
CA ALA A 132 9.14 14.12 10.07
C ALA A 132 7.95 13.66 9.22
N THR A 133 6.71 13.95 9.63
CA THR A 133 5.52 13.77 8.80
C THR A 133 5.17 15.11 8.15
N PHE A 134 5.12 15.14 6.83
CA PHE A 134 4.92 16.35 6.04
C PHE A 134 4.03 16.07 4.82
N VAL A 135 3.57 17.12 4.17
CA VAL A 135 2.85 17.05 2.88
C VAL A 135 3.81 17.50 1.79
N SER A 136 3.99 16.67 0.77
CA SER A 136 4.77 17.07 -0.42
C SER A 136 4.01 18.12 -1.24
N PRO A 137 4.70 18.91 -2.09
CA PRO A 137 4.06 19.95 -2.91
C PRO A 137 2.95 19.43 -3.83
N ASP A 138 2.98 18.14 -4.20
CA ASP A 138 1.96 17.44 -5.00
C ASP A 138 0.86 16.77 -4.17
N GLY A 139 0.75 17.10 -2.87
CA GLY A 139 -0.35 16.70 -2.00
C GLY A 139 -0.18 15.33 -1.32
N VAL A 140 0.94 14.65 -1.48
CA VAL A 140 1.17 13.36 -0.85
C VAL A 140 1.71 13.52 0.57
N VAL A 141 1.01 12.96 1.56
CA VAL A 141 1.50 12.95 2.94
C VAL A 141 2.60 11.90 3.08
N MET A 142 3.78 12.31 3.51
CA MET A 142 4.98 11.48 3.61
C MET A 142 5.49 11.38 5.06
N VAL A 143 6.43 10.47 5.30
CA VAL A 143 7.20 10.36 6.54
C VAL A 143 8.66 10.25 6.17
N ASP A 144 9.47 11.19 6.63
CA ASP A 144 10.92 11.07 6.56
C ASP A 144 11.42 10.23 7.73
N GLN A 145 11.89 9.02 7.39
CA GLN A 145 12.35 8.06 8.40
C GLN A 145 13.61 8.52 9.13
N LYS A 146 14.44 9.38 8.52
CA LYS A 146 15.67 9.88 9.14
C LYS A 146 15.40 10.80 10.33
N TYR A 147 14.31 11.56 10.27
CA TYR A 147 13.92 12.49 11.31
C TYR A 147 12.85 11.92 12.25
N CYS A 148 12.25 10.77 11.93
CA CYS A 148 11.19 10.18 12.72
C CYS A 148 11.71 9.61 14.04
N LEU A 149 11.19 10.10 15.17
CA LEU A 149 11.57 9.65 16.53
C LEU A 149 10.79 8.42 17.01
N GLY A 150 9.83 7.91 16.24
CA GLY A 150 8.98 6.79 16.64
C GLY A 150 8.02 7.10 17.81
N CYS A 151 7.74 8.37 18.09
CA CYS A 151 6.93 8.83 19.24
C CYS A 151 5.45 8.41 19.17
N ARG A 152 4.95 7.94 18.03
CA ARG A 152 3.60 7.42 17.78
C ARG A 152 2.46 8.46 17.83
N TYR A 153 2.71 9.74 18.05
CA TYR A 153 1.66 10.76 18.05
C TYR A 153 0.85 10.78 16.76
N CYS A 154 1.51 10.68 15.61
CA CYS A 154 0.85 10.63 14.31
C CYS A 154 0.02 9.35 14.10
N ILE A 155 0.32 8.26 14.81
CA ILE A 155 -0.47 7.02 14.79
C ILE A 155 -1.78 7.25 15.55
N GLN A 156 -1.71 7.85 16.75
CA GLN A 156 -2.87 8.17 17.57
C GLN A 156 -3.76 9.25 16.94
N ALA A 157 -3.16 10.22 16.26
CA ALA A 157 -3.88 11.31 15.62
C ALA A 157 -4.61 10.89 14.33
N CYS A 158 -4.32 9.71 13.77
CA CYS A 158 -4.95 9.24 12.54
C CYS A 158 -6.33 8.62 12.85
N PRO A 159 -7.45 9.23 12.46
CA PRO A 159 -8.78 8.68 12.74
C PRO A 159 -9.09 7.41 11.95
N TYR A 160 -8.29 7.10 10.94
CA TYR A 160 -8.49 5.98 10.02
C TYR A 160 -7.60 4.76 10.34
N GLY A 161 -6.73 4.85 11.36
CA GLY A 161 -5.82 3.76 11.70
C GLY A 161 -4.77 3.42 10.62
N CYS A 162 -4.51 4.33 9.67
CA CYS A 162 -3.66 4.06 8.50
C CYS A 162 -2.15 4.12 8.78
N ARG A 163 -1.74 4.08 10.05
CA ARG A 163 -0.33 4.20 10.46
C ARG A 163 0.04 3.15 11.48
N PHE A 164 1.24 2.66 11.39
CA PHE A 164 1.84 1.76 12.37
C PHE A 164 3.29 2.13 12.65
N LEU A 165 3.83 1.63 13.75
CA LEU A 165 5.26 1.68 14.01
C LEU A 165 5.91 0.49 13.31
N ASN A 166 6.83 0.76 12.39
CA ASN A 166 7.59 -0.30 11.74
C ASN A 166 8.55 -0.92 12.76
N PRO A 167 8.47 -2.24 13.06
CA PRO A 167 9.27 -2.89 14.07
C PRO A 167 10.77 -2.95 13.73
N GLU A 168 11.11 -2.89 12.45
CA GLU A 168 12.50 -2.97 11.99
C GLU A 168 13.22 -1.61 12.10
N THR A 169 12.53 -0.53 11.74
CA THR A 169 13.11 0.82 11.70
C THR A 169 12.75 1.67 12.92
N ASN A 170 11.78 1.24 13.75
CA ASN A 170 11.20 2.00 14.85
C ASN A 170 10.66 3.39 14.41
N THR A 171 10.26 3.53 13.17
CA THR A 171 9.69 4.75 12.60
C THR A 171 8.23 4.56 12.22
N ALA A 172 7.46 5.64 12.12
CA ALA A 172 6.08 5.57 11.66
C ALA A 172 6.05 5.20 10.16
N SER A 173 5.21 4.22 9.81
CA SER A 173 5.00 3.77 8.44
C SER A 173 3.54 3.89 8.05
N LYS A 174 3.28 4.12 6.75
CA LYS A 174 1.95 4.23 6.16
C LYS A 174 2.00 4.15 4.64
N CYS A 175 0.85 4.11 3.97
CA CYS A 175 0.76 4.26 2.52
C CYS A 175 1.41 5.57 2.04
N THR A 176 2.23 5.51 1.00
CA THR A 176 2.91 6.63 0.35
C THR A 176 2.39 6.92 -1.05
N LEU A 177 1.24 6.34 -1.46
CA LEU A 177 0.78 6.26 -2.86
C LEU A 177 1.85 5.69 -3.80
N CYS A 178 2.73 4.81 -3.30
CA CYS A 178 3.91 4.34 -4.04
C CYS A 178 4.66 5.50 -4.69
N TYR A 179 5.06 6.52 -3.90
CA TYR A 179 5.65 7.77 -4.38
C TYR A 179 6.81 7.54 -5.34
N HIS A 180 7.64 6.53 -5.05
CA HIS A 180 8.75 6.09 -5.90
C HIS A 180 8.32 5.57 -7.29
N ARG A 181 7.03 5.26 -7.49
CA ARG A 181 6.45 4.84 -8.77
C ARG A 181 5.75 6.01 -9.47
N ILE A 182 4.87 6.72 -8.76
CA ILE A 182 4.06 7.78 -9.39
C ILE A 182 4.92 8.93 -9.91
N THR A 183 6.03 9.25 -9.24
CA THR A 183 7.00 10.26 -9.70
C THR A 183 7.75 9.84 -10.97
N LYS A 184 7.69 8.56 -11.32
CA LYS A 184 8.25 8.00 -12.55
C LYS A 184 7.19 7.75 -13.64
N GLY A 185 5.97 8.23 -13.44
CA GLY A 185 4.86 8.02 -14.37
C GLY A 185 4.22 6.63 -14.32
N LEU A 186 4.55 5.81 -13.30
CA LEU A 186 3.94 4.50 -13.08
C LEU A 186 2.72 4.62 -12.16
N THR A 187 1.80 3.66 -12.25
CA THR A 187 0.67 3.56 -11.32
C THR A 187 1.11 2.99 -9.96
N THR A 188 0.27 3.16 -8.92
CA THR A 188 0.47 2.47 -7.63
C THR A 188 0.46 0.95 -7.80
N ALA A 189 1.11 0.21 -6.89
CA ALA A 189 1.17 -1.24 -6.95
C ALA A 189 -0.19 -1.91 -6.68
N CYS A 190 -1.03 -1.28 -5.85
CA CYS A 190 -2.40 -1.72 -5.57
C CYS A 190 -3.45 -1.07 -6.53
#